data_4a15e29529c964e89e117af952132e42
#
_entry.id   4a15e29529c964e89e117af952132e42
#
_cell.length_a   1.000
_cell.length_b   1.000
_cell.length_c   1.000
_cell.angle_alpha   90.00
_cell.angle_beta   90.00
_cell.angle_gamma   90.00
#
_symmetry.space_group_name_H-M   'P 1'
#
loop_
_entity.id
_entity.type
_entity.pdbx_description
1 polymer ?
#
loop_
_entity_poly.entity_id
_entity_poly.type
_entity_poly.pdbx_seq_one_letter_code
_entity_poly.pdbx_strand_id
1 'polypeptide(L)'
;MSAMRRYSPLTVIFLLVCWNTCAEAQLTKLRVGYSAISEVDMPAWVAKETGIFEKNGLDVQLIYFTGGTTAVLALVSGEVPICQVAGPAILNSALRGADILMVAGGATSIDYWLMSRPEIKNAEQLKGGSVGISNFGAAADFVTRYALDKLGLVPGKDVTIVQVGGISDRLGAVFVGKIQATVLSPPVNFIGQRKGLNVLADVAKLGLAFQYTGVATSRRFAREQPDIVRRYVRSQVEAVHRIYTDKQTSLQVLRKYFRGNVEPDLLEKTWELLTERAMFPKKQYPTIDGLKFILAPLAEKDARAKAAKPEDFVDLSFIKELDQSGYIDNLYKR
;
A
#
# COMPACT_ATOMS: atom_id res chain seq x y z
N MET A 1 -66.75 -39.84 60.25
CA MET A 1 -65.73 -40.69 59.58
C MET A 1 -65.15 -39.84 58.42
N SER A 2 -63.99 -39.23 58.62
CA SER A 2 -63.36 -38.24 57.76
C SER A 2 -62.24 -38.90 57.00
N ALA A 3 -62.29 -38.85 55.68
CA ALA A 3 -61.21 -39.33 54.80
C ALA A 3 -60.30 -38.16 54.46
N MET A 4 -59.10 -38.18 55.03
CA MET A 4 -58.02 -37.26 54.70
C MET A 4 -57.38 -37.62 53.34
N ARG A 5 -57.53 -36.77 52.33
CA ARG A 5 -56.79 -36.85 51.05
C ARG A 5 -55.42 -36.23 51.22
N ARG A 6 -54.37 -37.06 51.05
CA ARG A 6 -52.94 -36.62 50.97
C ARG A 6 -52.68 -36.04 49.59
N TYR A 7 -52.23 -34.78 49.53
CA TYR A 7 -51.67 -34.17 48.33
C TYR A 7 -50.13 -34.42 48.30
N SER A 8 -49.69 -35.04 47.23
CA SER A 8 -48.26 -35.20 46.93
C SER A 8 -47.67 -33.91 46.30
N PRO A 9 -46.58 -33.38 46.75
CA PRO A 9 -45.97 -32.20 46.11
C PRO A 9 -45.27 -32.61 44.83
N LEU A 10 -45.74 -32.14 43.67
CA LEU A 10 -45.01 -32.19 42.40
C LEU A 10 -43.85 -31.22 42.48
N THR A 11 -42.65 -31.76 42.52
CA THR A 11 -41.39 -31.00 42.39
C THR A 11 -41.22 -30.61 40.93
N VAL A 12 -41.47 -29.34 40.60
CA VAL A 12 -41.18 -28.77 39.27
C VAL A 12 -39.70 -28.47 39.21
N ILE A 13 -38.94 -29.33 38.54
CA ILE A 13 -37.53 -29.10 38.21
C ILE A 13 -37.49 -28.13 37.00
N PHE A 14 -37.17 -26.86 37.25
CA PHE A 14 -36.90 -25.86 36.22
C PHE A 14 -35.50 -26.11 35.64
N LEU A 15 -35.42 -26.82 34.50
CA LEU A 15 -34.17 -26.94 33.72
C LEU A 15 -33.86 -25.58 33.12
N LEU A 16 -32.95 -24.84 33.75
CA LEU A 16 -32.27 -23.67 33.17
C LEU A 16 -31.35 -24.16 32.05
N VAL A 17 -31.85 -24.18 30.82
CA VAL A 17 -31.04 -24.33 29.64
C VAL A 17 -30.31 -23.01 29.45
N CYS A 18 -29.06 -22.90 29.93
CA CYS A 18 -28.13 -21.84 29.55
C CYS A 18 -27.85 -21.97 28.06
N TRP A 19 -28.59 -21.28 27.22
CA TRP A 19 -28.16 -20.98 25.86
C TRP A 19 -26.93 -20.07 25.96
N ASN A 20 -25.75 -20.69 25.87
CA ASN A 20 -24.57 -19.96 25.48
C ASN A 20 -24.79 -19.44 24.06
N THR A 21 -25.41 -18.29 23.92
CA THR A 21 -25.29 -17.49 22.70
C THR A 21 -23.85 -17.08 22.61
N CYS A 22 -23.03 -17.83 21.85
CA CYS A 22 -21.83 -17.26 21.31
C CYS A 22 -22.27 -16.01 20.54
N ALA A 23 -22.17 -14.86 21.17
CA ALA A 23 -22.27 -13.60 20.46
C ALA A 23 -21.10 -13.60 19.46
N GLU A 24 -21.39 -13.94 18.22
CA GLU A 24 -20.43 -13.73 17.14
C GLU A 24 -20.06 -12.25 17.22
N ALA A 25 -18.81 -11.96 17.57
CA ALA A 25 -18.36 -10.59 17.72
C ALA A 25 -18.55 -9.89 16.35
N GLN A 26 -19.49 -8.96 16.31
CA GLN A 26 -19.82 -8.25 15.08
C GLN A 26 -18.56 -7.57 14.53
N LEU A 27 -18.16 -7.93 13.30
CA LEU A 27 -17.01 -7.35 12.62
C LEU A 27 -17.20 -5.84 12.47
N THR A 28 -16.13 -5.10 12.77
CA THR A 28 -16.12 -3.64 12.56
C THR A 28 -15.98 -3.34 11.07
N LYS A 29 -16.98 -2.71 10.47
CA LYS A 29 -16.95 -2.28 9.07
C LYS A 29 -15.90 -1.17 8.89
N LEU A 30 -15.01 -1.34 7.91
CA LEU A 30 -13.92 -0.42 7.64
C LEU A 30 -13.72 -0.26 6.13
N ARG A 31 -13.77 0.98 5.64
CA ARG A 31 -13.36 1.31 4.27
C ARG A 31 -11.87 1.62 4.27
N VAL A 32 -11.14 1.02 3.35
CA VAL A 32 -9.69 1.21 3.22
C VAL A 32 -9.35 1.57 1.79
N GLY A 33 -8.68 2.70 1.62
CA GLY A 33 -8.18 3.15 0.33
C GLY A 33 -6.86 2.46 -0.05
N TYR A 34 -6.63 2.28 -1.34
CA TYR A 34 -5.33 1.92 -1.88
C TYR A 34 -5.09 2.62 -3.22
N SER A 35 -3.81 2.87 -3.58
CA SER A 35 -3.49 3.86 -4.60
C SER A 35 -2.93 3.31 -5.91
N ALA A 36 -2.71 2.01 -6.02
CA ALA A 36 -2.21 1.38 -7.24
C ALA A 36 -2.80 -0.03 -7.44
N ILE A 37 -2.92 -0.46 -8.69
CA ILE A 37 -3.08 -1.87 -9.02
C ILE A 37 -1.68 -2.39 -9.34
N SER A 38 -0.93 -2.73 -8.30
CA SER A 38 0.48 -3.10 -8.34
C SER A 38 0.81 -3.97 -7.13
N GLU A 39 1.91 -4.70 -7.21
CA GLU A 39 2.41 -5.60 -6.17
C GLU A 39 2.56 -4.96 -4.78
N VAL A 40 2.73 -3.65 -4.74
CA VAL A 40 2.94 -2.89 -3.48
C VAL A 40 1.70 -2.84 -2.59
N ASP A 41 0.51 -3.05 -3.14
CA ASP A 41 -0.75 -3.09 -2.40
C ASP A 41 -1.18 -4.53 -2.02
N MET A 42 -0.35 -5.55 -2.34
CA MET A 42 -0.60 -6.95 -2.00
C MET A 42 -0.93 -7.20 -0.53
N PRO A 43 -0.33 -6.53 0.47
CA PRO A 43 -0.69 -6.80 1.86
C PRO A 43 -2.18 -6.59 2.15
N ALA A 44 -2.80 -5.52 1.63
CA ALA A 44 -4.24 -5.31 1.79
C ALA A 44 -5.07 -6.36 1.04
N TRP A 45 -4.65 -6.72 -0.16
CA TRP A 45 -5.34 -7.72 -0.98
C TRP A 45 -5.28 -9.10 -0.34
N VAL A 46 -4.09 -9.53 0.10
CA VAL A 46 -3.89 -10.83 0.78
C VAL A 46 -4.68 -10.85 2.09
N ALA A 47 -4.65 -9.79 2.90
CA ALA A 47 -5.43 -9.72 4.12
C ALA A 47 -6.93 -9.90 3.86
N LYS A 48 -7.45 -9.31 2.78
CA LYS A 48 -8.87 -9.44 2.40
C LYS A 48 -9.21 -10.84 1.89
N GLU A 49 -8.40 -11.37 0.98
CA GLU A 49 -8.71 -12.63 0.30
C GLU A 49 -8.49 -13.88 1.16
N THR A 50 -7.70 -13.75 2.23
CA THR A 50 -7.39 -14.88 3.13
C THR A 50 -8.13 -14.82 4.47
N GLY A 51 -9.06 -13.89 4.64
CA GLY A 51 -9.82 -13.74 5.90
C GLY A 51 -8.99 -13.19 7.06
N ILE A 52 -7.81 -12.62 6.80
CA ILE A 52 -6.95 -12.04 7.86
C ILE A 52 -7.63 -10.83 8.51
N PHE A 53 -8.35 -10.01 7.75
CA PHE A 53 -9.09 -8.88 8.31
C PHE A 53 -10.21 -9.37 9.22
N GLU A 54 -10.99 -10.34 8.77
CA GLU A 54 -12.10 -10.94 9.53
C GLU A 54 -11.58 -11.61 10.82
N LYS A 55 -10.47 -12.35 10.74
CA LYS A 55 -9.75 -12.94 11.90
C LYS A 55 -9.40 -11.87 12.94
N ASN A 56 -9.04 -10.67 12.49
CA ASN A 56 -8.71 -9.53 13.34
C ASN A 56 -9.95 -8.64 13.66
N GLY A 57 -11.16 -9.12 13.43
CA GLY A 57 -12.40 -8.44 13.78
C GLY A 57 -12.78 -7.27 12.87
N LEU A 58 -12.26 -7.23 11.65
CA LEU A 58 -12.51 -6.17 10.67
C LEU A 58 -13.26 -6.72 9.45
N ASP A 59 -14.36 -6.07 9.06
CA ASP A 59 -14.99 -6.25 7.74
C ASP A 59 -14.52 -5.13 6.82
N VAL A 60 -13.46 -5.42 6.03
CA VAL A 60 -12.80 -4.42 5.20
C VAL A 60 -13.38 -4.39 3.79
N GLN A 61 -13.77 -3.18 3.35
CA GLN A 61 -14.03 -2.85 1.96
C GLN A 61 -12.83 -2.10 1.38
N LEU A 62 -12.14 -2.71 0.41
CA LEU A 62 -11.04 -2.08 -0.31
C LEU A 62 -11.56 -1.17 -1.42
N ILE A 63 -11.08 0.09 -1.49
CA ILE A 63 -11.47 1.10 -2.46
C ILE A 63 -10.23 1.57 -3.21
N TYR A 64 -10.22 1.37 -4.52
CA TYR A 64 -9.14 1.82 -5.40
C TYR A 64 -9.28 3.29 -5.76
N PHE A 65 -8.20 4.05 -5.61
CA PHE A 65 -8.06 5.42 -6.07
C PHE A 65 -6.93 5.51 -7.10
N THR A 66 -7.16 6.22 -8.20
CA THR A 66 -6.14 6.38 -9.24
C THR A 66 -5.03 7.31 -8.79
N GLY A 67 -3.97 6.74 -8.22
CA GLY A 67 -2.78 7.44 -7.75
C GLY A 67 -2.86 7.98 -6.32
N GLY A 68 -1.67 8.19 -5.74
CA GLY A 68 -1.52 8.48 -4.31
C GLY A 68 -2.15 9.80 -3.87
N THR A 69 -2.09 10.83 -4.69
CA THR A 69 -2.68 12.15 -4.35
C THR A 69 -4.21 12.05 -4.22
N THR A 70 -4.87 11.33 -5.12
CA THR A 70 -6.33 11.10 -5.06
C THR A 70 -6.70 10.28 -3.83
N ALA A 71 -5.91 9.23 -3.52
CA ALA A 71 -6.12 8.40 -2.33
C ALA A 71 -5.99 9.21 -1.03
N VAL A 72 -5.01 10.11 -0.95
CA VAL A 72 -4.83 10.98 0.22
C VAL A 72 -5.97 12.01 0.33
N LEU A 73 -6.50 12.52 -0.77
CA LEU A 73 -7.68 13.40 -0.72
C LEU A 73 -8.89 12.69 -0.14
N ALA A 74 -9.13 11.41 -0.49
CA ALA A 74 -10.19 10.60 0.10
C ALA A 74 -9.97 10.34 1.61
N LEU A 75 -8.71 10.16 2.03
CA LEU A 75 -8.36 10.05 3.44
C LEU A 75 -8.63 11.36 4.20
N VAL A 76 -8.21 12.49 3.65
CA VAL A 76 -8.39 13.82 4.27
C VAL A 76 -9.87 14.20 4.34
N SER A 77 -10.68 13.86 3.34
CA SER A 77 -12.12 14.10 3.35
C SER A 77 -12.90 13.18 4.31
N GLY A 78 -12.25 12.13 4.83
CA GLY A 78 -12.88 11.13 5.70
C GLY A 78 -13.69 10.07 4.94
N GLU A 79 -13.60 10.01 3.62
CA GLU A 79 -14.22 8.95 2.81
C GLU A 79 -13.67 7.57 3.18
N VAL A 80 -12.35 7.48 3.38
CA VAL A 80 -11.67 6.30 3.91
C VAL A 80 -10.84 6.68 5.14
N PRO A 81 -11.01 6.03 6.30
CA PRO A 81 -10.24 6.36 7.50
C PRO A 81 -8.80 5.82 7.47
N ILE A 82 -8.52 4.82 6.65
CA ILE A 82 -7.19 4.22 6.46
C ILE A 82 -6.90 4.11 4.96
N CYS A 83 -5.64 4.35 4.57
CA CYS A 83 -5.23 4.24 3.18
C CYS A 83 -3.82 3.64 3.06
N GLN A 84 -3.64 2.71 2.11
CA GLN A 84 -2.29 2.31 1.67
C GLN A 84 -1.83 3.24 0.55
N VAL A 85 -0.78 4.00 0.83
CA VAL A 85 -0.33 5.05 -0.08
C VAL A 85 1.16 5.34 0.08
N ALA A 86 1.77 5.87 -0.97
CA ALA A 86 3.20 6.17 -1.00
C ALA A 86 3.59 7.39 -0.17
N GLY A 87 4.81 7.37 0.37
CA GLY A 87 5.41 8.45 1.18
C GLY A 87 5.28 9.84 0.56
N PRO A 88 5.60 10.07 -0.72
CA PRO A 88 5.49 11.39 -1.33
C PRO A 88 4.11 12.02 -1.23
N ALA A 89 3.03 11.26 -1.43
CA ALA A 89 1.67 11.79 -1.33
C ALA A 89 1.30 12.17 0.10
N ILE A 90 1.76 11.37 1.10
CA ILE A 90 1.56 11.66 2.53
C ILE A 90 2.29 12.94 2.90
N LEU A 91 3.60 13.04 2.60
CA LEU A 91 4.43 14.18 2.97
C LEU A 91 3.94 15.46 2.30
N ASN A 92 3.66 15.44 1.01
CA ASN A 92 3.14 16.60 0.29
C ASN A 92 1.84 17.14 0.89
N SER A 93 0.94 16.25 1.32
CA SER A 93 -0.35 16.66 1.91
C SER A 93 -0.18 17.14 3.35
N ALA A 94 0.61 16.45 4.17
CA ALA A 94 0.88 16.86 5.56
C ALA A 94 1.61 18.21 5.61
N LEU A 95 2.57 18.48 4.73
CA LEU A 95 3.24 19.77 4.61
C LEU A 95 2.28 20.91 4.24
N ARG A 96 1.17 20.60 3.58
CA ARG A 96 0.09 21.57 3.28
C ARG A 96 -0.93 21.71 4.42
N GLY A 97 -0.71 21.04 5.55
CA GLY A 97 -1.55 21.13 6.75
C GLY A 97 -2.61 20.04 6.87
N ALA A 98 -2.56 18.98 6.04
CA ALA A 98 -3.47 17.86 6.21
C ALA A 98 -3.14 17.08 7.51
N ASP A 99 -4.18 16.73 8.28
CA ASP A 99 -4.06 15.95 9.53
C ASP A 99 -3.86 14.46 9.24
N ILE A 100 -2.74 14.11 8.63
CA ILE A 100 -2.40 12.73 8.25
C ILE A 100 -1.00 12.33 8.70
N LEU A 101 -0.84 11.03 8.97
CA LEU A 101 0.45 10.42 9.28
C LEU A 101 0.45 8.94 8.89
N MET A 102 1.63 8.33 8.90
CA MET A 102 1.85 6.92 8.67
C MET A 102 1.94 6.17 9.99
N VAL A 103 1.15 5.11 10.16
CA VAL A 103 1.11 4.29 11.39
C VAL A 103 1.82 2.94 11.25
N ALA A 104 2.09 2.53 10.02
CA ALA A 104 2.95 1.38 9.70
C ALA A 104 3.58 1.60 8.33
N GLY A 105 4.72 0.98 8.10
CA GLY A 105 5.35 0.90 6.80
C GLY A 105 4.60 -0.05 5.87
N GLY A 106 5.11 -0.17 4.68
CA GLY A 106 4.71 -1.11 3.65
C GLY A 106 5.94 -1.49 2.85
N ALA A 107 5.91 -1.32 1.53
CA ALA A 107 7.08 -1.51 0.68
C ALA A 107 8.14 -0.42 0.94
N THR A 108 9.39 -0.85 1.12
CA THR A 108 10.55 0.03 1.30
C THR A 108 11.57 -0.11 0.17
N SER A 109 11.40 -1.10 -0.68
CA SER A 109 12.14 -1.28 -1.93
C SER A 109 11.30 -0.77 -3.09
N ILE A 110 11.93 -0.09 -4.04
CA ILE A 110 11.25 0.48 -5.20
C ILE A 110 11.50 -0.38 -6.43
N ASP A 111 10.43 -0.71 -7.16
CA ASP A 111 10.49 -1.57 -8.34
C ASP A 111 10.07 -0.87 -9.63
N TYR A 112 10.18 0.46 -9.68
CA TYR A 112 9.89 1.20 -10.89
C TYR A 112 11.01 1.08 -11.93
N TRP A 113 10.62 0.86 -13.19
CA TRP A 113 11.46 1.00 -14.35
C TRP A 113 10.98 2.20 -15.17
N LEU A 114 11.90 3.10 -15.53
CA LEU A 114 11.63 4.10 -16.55
C LEU A 114 11.70 3.41 -17.92
N MET A 115 10.54 3.33 -18.55
CA MET A 115 10.39 2.61 -19.82
C MET A 115 9.92 3.55 -20.92
N SER A 116 10.44 3.35 -22.11
CA SER A 116 10.20 4.18 -23.29
C SER A 116 9.69 3.35 -24.46
N ARG A 117 9.15 4.07 -25.45
CA ARG A 117 8.79 3.52 -26.75
C ARG A 117 10.01 2.85 -27.43
N PRO A 118 9.77 1.86 -28.35
CA PRO A 118 10.85 1.10 -28.97
C PRO A 118 11.92 1.92 -29.72
N GLU A 119 11.53 3.05 -30.31
CA GLU A 119 12.44 3.95 -31.04
C GLU A 119 13.35 4.77 -30.12
N ILE A 120 13.00 4.91 -28.82
CA ILE A 120 13.76 5.69 -27.84
C ILE A 120 14.60 4.72 -27.01
N LYS A 121 15.89 4.64 -27.29
CA LYS A 121 16.81 3.65 -26.72
C LYS A 121 17.70 4.20 -25.59
N ASN A 122 17.71 5.50 -25.40
CA ASN A 122 18.51 6.17 -24.37
C ASN A 122 17.84 7.47 -23.90
N ALA A 123 18.33 8.02 -22.80
CA ALA A 123 17.78 9.22 -22.18
C ALA A 123 17.83 10.45 -23.08
N GLU A 124 18.91 10.63 -23.88
CA GLU A 124 19.08 11.79 -24.76
C GLU A 124 17.94 11.90 -25.79
N GLN A 125 17.45 10.77 -26.28
CA GLN A 125 16.33 10.71 -27.21
C GLN A 125 14.97 11.05 -26.59
N LEU A 126 14.89 11.20 -25.25
CA LEU A 126 13.68 11.72 -24.57
C LEU A 126 13.59 13.25 -24.61
N LYS A 127 14.66 13.97 -24.94
CA LYS A 127 14.62 15.44 -25.00
C LYS A 127 13.54 15.93 -25.96
N GLY A 128 12.78 16.93 -25.49
CA GLY A 128 11.62 17.46 -26.21
C GLY A 128 10.34 16.60 -26.14
N GLY A 129 10.46 15.40 -25.57
CA GLY A 129 9.35 14.47 -25.41
C GLY A 129 8.59 14.64 -24.09
N SER A 130 7.70 13.67 -23.81
CA SER A 130 6.89 13.66 -22.59
C SER A 130 6.97 12.34 -21.83
N VAL A 131 6.94 12.41 -20.49
CA VAL A 131 6.88 11.26 -19.59
C VAL A 131 5.58 11.31 -18.78
N GLY A 132 4.84 10.20 -18.82
CA GLY A 132 3.58 10.07 -18.12
C GLY A 132 3.75 9.70 -16.65
N ILE A 133 2.97 10.33 -15.78
CA ILE A 133 2.87 10.02 -14.36
C ILE A 133 1.41 9.74 -13.95
N SER A 134 1.20 9.24 -12.71
CA SER A 134 -0.17 9.08 -12.20
C SER A 134 -0.81 10.44 -11.85
N ASN A 135 -0.29 11.08 -10.81
CA ASN A 135 -0.67 12.41 -10.35
C ASN A 135 0.59 13.17 -9.92
N PHE A 136 0.55 14.50 -10.03
CA PHE A 136 1.62 15.31 -9.44
C PHE A 136 1.67 15.14 -7.92
N GLY A 137 2.88 15.02 -7.37
CA GLY A 137 3.13 14.78 -5.94
C GLY A 137 2.97 13.33 -5.48
N ALA A 138 2.57 12.40 -6.35
CA ALA A 138 2.52 10.96 -6.06
C ALA A 138 3.89 10.28 -6.30
N ALA A 139 3.98 8.97 -5.99
CA ALA A 139 5.22 8.19 -6.17
C ALA A 139 5.75 8.25 -7.60
N ALA A 140 4.88 8.06 -8.61
CA ALA A 140 5.31 8.07 -10.01
C ALA A 140 5.90 9.40 -10.45
N ASP A 141 5.39 10.55 -9.94
CA ASP A 141 5.97 11.87 -10.21
C ASP A 141 7.36 12.00 -9.58
N PHE A 142 7.47 11.67 -8.29
CA PHE A 142 8.74 11.72 -7.57
C PHE A 142 9.82 10.87 -8.26
N VAL A 143 9.48 9.62 -8.53
CA VAL A 143 10.40 8.64 -9.12
C VAL A 143 10.78 9.01 -10.55
N THR A 144 9.84 9.53 -11.34
CA THR A 144 10.12 10.02 -12.70
C THR A 144 11.14 11.16 -12.68
N ARG A 145 10.93 12.16 -11.82
CA ARG A 145 11.85 13.29 -11.68
C ARG A 145 13.23 12.84 -11.24
N TYR A 146 13.30 11.97 -10.25
CA TYR A 146 14.54 11.40 -9.78
C TYR A 146 15.29 10.62 -10.88
N ALA A 147 14.59 9.76 -11.61
CA ALA A 147 15.18 8.97 -12.68
C ALA A 147 15.70 9.86 -13.82
N LEU A 148 14.92 10.87 -14.23
CA LEU A 148 15.35 11.82 -15.26
C LEU A 148 16.60 12.60 -14.83
N ASP A 149 16.62 13.11 -13.59
CA ASP A 149 17.80 13.82 -13.03
C ASP A 149 19.04 12.93 -13.04
N LYS A 150 18.93 11.67 -12.59
CA LYS A 150 20.04 10.70 -12.64
C LYS A 150 20.52 10.36 -14.05
N LEU A 151 19.66 10.54 -15.04
CA LEU A 151 19.99 10.35 -16.46
C LEU A 151 20.46 11.65 -17.14
N GLY A 152 20.66 12.74 -16.37
CA GLY A 152 21.14 14.03 -16.88
C GLY A 152 20.08 14.86 -17.60
N LEU A 153 18.80 14.58 -17.38
CA LEU A 153 17.68 15.32 -17.96
C LEU A 153 17.00 16.20 -16.90
N VAL A 154 16.67 17.43 -17.25
CA VAL A 154 15.98 18.37 -16.37
C VAL A 154 14.46 18.23 -16.53
N PRO A 155 13.74 17.67 -15.51
CA PRO A 155 12.29 17.52 -15.59
C PRO A 155 11.57 18.88 -15.74
N GLY A 156 10.68 19.00 -16.72
CA GLY A 156 9.97 20.21 -17.02
C GLY A 156 10.69 21.18 -17.97
N LYS A 157 11.98 20.92 -18.28
CA LYS A 157 12.75 21.68 -19.26
C LYS A 157 13.12 20.80 -20.46
N ASP A 158 13.85 19.73 -20.22
CA ASP A 158 14.28 18.81 -21.29
C ASP A 158 13.17 17.82 -21.64
N VAL A 159 12.31 17.48 -20.66
CA VAL A 159 11.23 16.50 -20.80
C VAL A 159 9.97 17.02 -20.11
N THR A 160 8.83 17.03 -20.82
CA THR A 160 7.54 17.40 -20.24
C THR A 160 6.99 16.29 -19.35
N ILE A 161 6.53 16.62 -18.14
CA ILE A 161 5.83 15.69 -17.26
C ILE A 161 4.33 15.84 -17.47
N VAL A 162 3.63 14.73 -17.78
CA VAL A 162 2.21 14.72 -18.11
C VAL A 162 1.45 13.78 -17.15
N GLN A 163 0.39 14.28 -16.55
CA GLN A 163 -0.51 13.45 -15.75
C GLN A 163 -1.40 12.61 -16.67
N VAL A 164 -1.32 11.28 -16.55
CA VAL A 164 -2.04 10.32 -17.38
C VAL A 164 -3.01 9.46 -16.55
N GLY A 165 -2.61 9.08 -15.33
CA GLY A 165 -3.45 8.24 -14.46
C GLY A 165 -2.80 6.92 -14.05
N GLY A 166 -3.61 5.84 -13.98
CA GLY A 166 -3.19 4.53 -13.50
C GLY A 166 -2.02 3.91 -14.29
N ILE A 167 -1.41 2.87 -13.71
CA ILE A 167 -0.24 2.24 -14.33
C ILE A 167 -0.57 1.63 -15.70
N SER A 168 -1.75 1.02 -15.85
CA SER A 168 -2.22 0.47 -17.13
C SER A 168 -2.55 1.56 -18.15
N ASP A 169 -3.10 2.70 -17.70
CA ASP A 169 -3.38 3.84 -18.57
C ASP A 169 -2.08 4.42 -19.15
N ARG A 170 -1.05 4.53 -18.29
CA ARG A 170 0.28 4.99 -18.70
C ARG A 170 0.94 4.06 -19.71
N LEU A 171 0.86 2.74 -19.47
CA LEU A 171 1.33 1.74 -20.43
C LEU A 171 0.63 1.89 -21.77
N GLY A 172 -0.71 2.01 -21.76
CA GLY A 172 -1.51 2.23 -22.95
C GLY A 172 -1.12 3.51 -23.69
N ALA A 173 -0.91 4.62 -22.95
CA ALA A 173 -0.50 5.91 -23.52
C ALA A 173 0.86 5.86 -24.22
N VAL A 174 1.81 5.06 -23.71
CA VAL A 174 3.12 4.82 -24.38
C VAL A 174 2.89 4.06 -25.71
N PHE A 175 2.09 2.99 -25.69
CA PHE A 175 1.85 2.18 -26.90
C PHE A 175 1.17 2.96 -28.02
N VAL A 176 0.21 3.83 -27.68
CA VAL A 176 -0.47 4.65 -28.70
C VAL A 176 0.27 5.96 -29.04
N GLY A 177 1.48 6.16 -28.48
CA GLY A 177 2.33 7.30 -28.81
C GLY A 177 1.92 8.63 -28.20
N LYS A 178 0.98 8.66 -27.23
CA LYS A 178 0.57 9.88 -26.53
C LYS A 178 1.66 10.43 -25.60
N ILE A 179 2.53 9.55 -25.11
CA ILE A 179 3.71 9.88 -24.32
C ILE A 179 4.88 9.01 -24.78
N GLN A 180 6.09 9.52 -24.61
CA GLN A 180 7.33 8.84 -25.06
C GLN A 180 7.83 7.81 -24.03
N ALA A 181 7.59 8.05 -22.75
CA ALA A 181 8.04 7.17 -21.67
C ALA A 181 7.12 7.26 -20.45
N THR A 182 7.29 6.32 -19.53
CA THR A 182 6.65 6.35 -18.20
C THR A 182 7.40 5.45 -17.23
N VAL A 183 7.15 5.58 -15.93
CA VAL A 183 7.61 4.62 -14.92
C VAL A 183 6.55 3.55 -14.70
N LEU A 184 6.96 2.28 -14.77
CA LEU A 184 6.11 1.10 -14.60
C LEU A 184 6.71 0.19 -13.53
N SER A 185 5.85 -0.42 -12.71
CA SER A 185 6.22 -1.45 -11.73
C SER A 185 5.67 -2.83 -12.13
N PRO A 186 6.14 -3.92 -11.51
CA PRO A 186 5.62 -5.27 -11.78
C PRO A 186 4.11 -5.40 -11.53
N PRO A 187 3.45 -6.25 -12.30
CA PRO A 187 3.91 -6.98 -13.50
C PRO A 187 3.84 -6.16 -14.78
N VAL A 188 3.39 -4.89 -14.72
CA VAL A 188 3.10 -4.07 -15.90
C VAL A 188 4.38 -3.68 -16.66
N ASN A 189 5.50 -3.48 -15.95
CA ASN A 189 6.81 -3.28 -16.57
C ASN A 189 7.25 -4.50 -17.41
N PHE A 190 6.98 -5.74 -16.92
CA PHE A 190 7.29 -6.96 -17.66
C PHE A 190 6.43 -7.10 -18.92
N ILE A 191 5.13 -6.71 -18.82
CA ILE A 191 4.26 -6.62 -19.99
C ILE A 191 4.81 -5.64 -21.01
N GLY A 192 5.21 -4.43 -20.56
CA GLY A 192 5.83 -3.42 -21.40
C GLY A 192 7.08 -3.94 -22.11
N GLN A 193 7.99 -4.58 -21.38
CA GLN A 193 9.22 -5.18 -21.91
C GLN A 193 8.93 -6.28 -22.95
N ARG A 194 7.99 -7.19 -22.63
CA ARG A 194 7.57 -8.27 -23.55
C ARG A 194 6.99 -7.72 -24.85
N LYS A 195 6.35 -6.56 -24.80
CA LYS A 195 5.76 -5.87 -25.96
C LYS A 195 6.74 -4.88 -26.63
N GLY A 196 8.02 -4.91 -26.27
CA GLY A 196 9.09 -4.17 -26.97
C GLY A 196 9.41 -2.80 -26.44
N LEU A 197 8.88 -2.40 -25.26
CA LEU A 197 9.36 -1.16 -24.62
C LEU A 197 10.79 -1.32 -24.15
N ASN A 198 11.60 -0.28 -24.30
CA ASN A 198 12.95 -0.22 -23.79
C ASN A 198 12.95 0.13 -22.30
N VAL A 199 13.88 -0.45 -21.54
CA VAL A 199 14.17 -0.06 -20.15
C VAL A 199 15.29 0.96 -20.18
N LEU A 200 14.98 2.24 -19.91
CA LEU A 200 15.98 3.30 -19.84
C LEU A 200 16.68 3.32 -18.47
N ALA A 201 15.97 2.97 -17.40
CA ALA A 201 16.52 2.82 -16.06
C ALA A 201 15.71 1.85 -15.20
N ASP A 202 16.39 1.01 -14.44
CA ASP A 202 15.87 0.34 -13.24
C ASP A 202 16.11 1.27 -12.05
N VAL A 203 15.07 1.89 -11.55
CA VAL A 203 15.20 2.94 -10.53
C VAL A 203 15.73 2.39 -9.21
N ALA A 204 15.49 1.12 -8.90
CA ALA A 204 16.06 0.46 -7.73
C ALA A 204 17.62 0.50 -7.74
N LYS A 205 18.23 0.52 -8.91
CA LYS A 205 19.69 0.55 -9.08
C LYS A 205 20.28 1.96 -9.04
N LEU A 206 19.46 3.00 -8.92
CA LEU A 206 19.90 4.39 -8.89
C LEU A 206 20.22 4.91 -7.47
N GLY A 207 20.19 4.05 -6.44
CA GLY A 207 20.54 4.41 -5.06
C GLY A 207 19.45 5.20 -4.31
N LEU A 208 18.19 4.96 -4.61
CA LEU A 208 17.06 5.64 -4.00
C LEU A 208 16.64 4.95 -2.69
N ALA A 209 16.88 5.60 -1.54
CA ALA A 209 16.19 5.25 -0.29
C ALA A 209 14.76 5.78 -0.37
N PHE A 210 13.76 4.93 -0.14
CA PHE A 210 12.38 5.32 -0.42
C PHE A 210 11.35 4.64 0.49
N GLN A 211 10.39 5.42 1.00
CA GLN A 211 9.17 4.89 1.59
C GLN A 211 8.14 4.74 0.47
N TYR A 212 8.10 3.54 -0.14
CA TYR A 212 7.30 3.31 -1.33
C TYR A 212 5.80 3.23 -1.01
N THR A 213 5.40 2.43 -0.01
CA THR A 213 4.03 2.45 0.51
C THR A 213 4.04 2.40 2.03
N GLY A 214 2.93 2.80 2.63
CA GLY A 214 2.69 2.67 4.06
C GLY A 214 1.21 2.81 4.38
N VAL A 215 0.85 2.47 5.60
CA VAL A 215 -0.50 2.62 6.14
C VAL A 215 -0.64 4.02 6.70
N ALA A 216 -1.44 4.85 6.05
CA ALA A 216 -1.75 6.21 6.47
C ALA A 216 -3.15 6.32 7.08
N THR A 217 -3.28 7.20 8.07
CA THR A 217 -4.55 7.58 8.70
C THR A 217 -4.48 9.03 9.19
N SER A 218 -5.60 9.62 9.63
CA SER A 218 -5.55 10.91 10.30
C SER A 218 -5.11 10.75 11.76
N ARG A 219 -4.40 11.76 12.30
CA ARG A 219 -4.04 11.81 13.74
C ARG A 219 -5.29 11.73 14.61
N ARG A 220 -6.39 12.35 14.14
CA ARG A 220 -7.68 12.28 14.82
C ARG A 220 -8.19 10.86 14.88
N PHE A 221 -8.25 10.15 13.74
CA PHE A 221 -8.75 8.76 13.71
C PHE A 221 -7.87 7.82 14.53
N ALA A 222 -6.54 7.96 14.46
CA ALA A 222 -5.62 7.17 15.27
C ALA A 222 -5.86 7.35 16.76
N ARG A 223 -6.21 8.55 17.21
CA ARG A 223 -6.50 8.88 18.62
C ARG A 223 -7.90 8.44 19.04
N GLU A 224 -8.91 8.61 18.20
CA GLU A 224 -10.31 8.29 18.51
C GLU A 224 -10.64 6.81 18.35
N GLN A 225 -9.94 6.11 17.44
CA GLN A 225 -10.19 4.71 17.09
C GLN A 225 -8.90 3.86 17.10
N PRO A 226 -8.09 3.93 18.17
CA PRO A 226 -6.77 3.28 18.20
C PRO A 226 -6.85 1.76 18.05
N ASP A 227 -7.92 1.14 18.54
CA ASP A 227 -8.13 -0.29 18.44
C ASP A 227 -8.35 -0.76 16.98
N ILE A 228 -9.07 0.02 16.16
CA ILE A 228 -9.22 -0.27 14.74
C ILE A 228 -7.86 -0.19 14.03
N VAL A 229 -7.06 0.83 14.35
CA VAL A 229 -5.72 0.99 13.78
C VAL A 229 -4.80 -0.17 14.19
N ARG A 230 -4.80 -0.61 15.47
CA ARG A 230 -4.03 -1.77 15.93
C ARG A 230 -4.41 -3.05 15.18
N ARG A 231 -5.70 -3.32 15.04
CA ARG A 231 -6.20 -4.49 14.31
C ARG A 231 -5.80 -4.45 12.83
N TYR A 232 -5.84 -3.27 12.22
CA TYR A 232 -5.41 -3.11 10.83
C TYR A 232 -3.90 -3.31 10.68
N VAL A 233 -3.07 -2.68 11.53
CA VAL A 233 -1.59 -2.85 11.50
C VAL A 233 -1.21 -4.31 11.74
N ARG A 234 -1.89 -5.01 12.65
CA ARG A 234 -1.69 -6.45 12.86
C ARG A 234 -2.05 -7.25 11.61
N SER A 235 -3.16 -6.95 10.95
CA SER A 235 -3.56 -7.61 9.71
C SER A 235 -2.55 -7.38 8.59
N GLN A 236 -1.97 -6.18 8.50
CA GLN A 236 -0.90 -5.84 7.56
C GLN A 236 0.33 -6.74 7.77
N VAL A 237 0.79 -6.91 9.02
CA VAL A 237 1.93 -7.75 9.36
C VAL A 237 1.66 -9.22 9.05
N GLU A 238 0.48 -9.74 9.40
CA GLU A 238 0.08 -11.11 9.09
C GLU A 238 0.01 -11.35 7.57
N ALA A 239 -0.48 -10.39 6.81
CA ALA A 239 -0.56 -10.48 5.35
C ALA A 239 0.83 -10.48 4.71
N VAL A 240 1.75 -9.66 5.21
CA VAL A 240 3.15 -9.68 4.74
C VAL A 240 3.81 -11.02 5.01
N HIS A 241 3.60 -11.59 6.20
CA HIS A 241 4.06 -12.96 6.49
C HIS A 241 3.48 -13.95 5.48
N ARG A 242 2.17 -13.90 5.20
CA ARG A 242 1.50 -14.80 4.26
C ARG A 242 2.05 -14.66 2.84
N ILE A 243 2.37 -13.45 2.39
CA ILE A 243 2.98 -13.20 1.07
C ILE A 243 4.29 -13.98 0.91
N TYR A 244 5.13 -13.99 1.93
CA TYR A 244 6.43 -14.67 1.88
C TYR A 244 6.36 -16.19 2.10
N THR A 245 5.35 -16.67 2.83
CA THR A 245 5.27 -18.09 3.21
C THR A 245 4.31 -18.91 2.35
N ASP A 246 3.45 -18.26 1.56
CA ASP A 246 2.45 -18.92 0.72
C ASP A 246 2.43 -18.32 -0.69
N LYS A 247 3.37 -18.81 -1.53
CA LYS A 247 3.50 -18.41 -2.95
C LYS A 247 2.19 -18.63 -3.71
N GLN A 248 1.53 -19.78 -3.49
CA GLN A 248 0.33 -20.14 -4.25
C GLN A 248 -0.82 -19.14 -4.00
N THR A 249 -1.11 -18.85 -2.74
CA THR A 249 -2.10 -17.83 -2.37
C THR A 249 -1.71 -16.46 -2.93
N SER A 250 -0.44 -16.08 -2.84
CA SER A 250 0.05 -14.80 -3.36
C SER A 250 -0.18 -14.65 -4.86
N LEU A 251 0.09 -15.72 -5.64
CA LEU A 251 -0.14 -15.72 -7.09
C LEU A 251 -1.65 -15.68 -7.44
N GLN A 252 -2.50 -16.38 -6.68
CA GLN A 252 -3.95 -16.32 -6.86
C GLN A 252 -4.51 -14.91 -6.61
N VAL A 253 -4.02 -14.25 -5.56
CA VAL A 253 -4.40 -12.87 -5.24
C VAL A 253 -3.94 -11.90 -6.33
N LEU A 254 -2.68 -11.97 -6.75
CA LEU A 254 -2.20 -11.18 -7.90
C LEU A 254 -3.08 -11.38 -9.13
N ARG A 255 -3.34 -12.64 -9.51
CA ARG A 255 -4.19 -12.94 -10.67
C ARG A 255 -5.58 -12.33 -10.57
N LYS A 256 -6.19 -12.36 -9.38
CA LYS A 256 -7.52 -11.77 -9.12
C LYS A 256 -7.50 -10.25 -9.32
N TYR A 257 -6.56 -9.54 -8.70
CA TYR A 257 -6.52 -8.08 -8.74
C TYR A 257 -6.06 -7.53 -10.09
N PHE A 258 -5.25 -8.29 -10.83
CA PHE A 258 -4.96 -8.00 -12.23
C PHE A 258 -6.03 -8.53 -13.21
N ARG A 259 -7.18 -9.02 -12.69
CA ARG A 259 -8.36 -9.47 -13.46
C ARG A 259 -8.03 -10.53 -14.51
N GLY A 260 -7.03 -11.37 -14.26
CA GLY A 260 -6.61 -12.40 -15.20
C GLY A 260 -5.94 -11.89 -16.49
N ASN A 261 -5.63 -10.60 -16.58
CA ASN A 261 -5.06 -9.96 -17.78
C ASN A 261 -3.52 -10.02 -17.83
N VAL A 262 -2.90 -10.79 -16.93
CA VAL A 262 -1.45 -10.95 -16.85
C VAL A 262 -1.12 -12.44 -16.95
N GLU A 263 -0.17 -12.78 -17.80
CA GLU A 263 0.28 -14.16 -17.99
C GLU A 263 0.88 -14.72 -16.68
N PRO A 264 0.65 -16.00 -16.38
CA PRO A 264 1.07 -16.62 -15.11
C PRO A 264 2.56 -16.48 -14.80
N ASP A 265 3.42 -16.59 -15.82
CA ASP A 265 4.87 -16.46 -15.67
C ASP A 265 5.29 -15.03 -15.23
N LEU A 266 4.56 -14.00 -15.67
CA LEU A 266 4.82 -12.62 -15.24
C LEU A 266 4.36 -12.35 -13.79
N LEU A 267 3.29 -13.02 -13.36
CA LEU A 267 2.87 -12.97 -11.95
C LEU A 267 3.89 -13.68 -11.05
N GLU A 268 4.39 -14.84 -11.50
CA GLU A 268 5.45 -15.58 -10.80
C GLU A 268 6.72 -14.74 -10.67
N LYS A 269 7.19 -14.16 -11.78
CA LYS A 269 8.34 -13.25 -11.80
C LYS A 269 8.12 -12.03 -10.88
N THR A 270 6.90 -11.52 -10.78
CA THR A 270 6.54 -10.43 -9.87
C THR A 270 6.73 -10.85 -8.42
N TRP A 271 6.22 -12.02 -8.03
CA TRP A 271 6.38 -12.54 -6.67
C TRP A 271 7.83 -12.86 -6.34
N GLU A 272 8.59 -13.43 -7.28
CA GLU A 272 10.02 -13.72 -7.11
C GLU A 272 10.83 -12.44 -6.88
N LEU A 273 10.63 -11.41 -7.71
CA LEU A 273 11.30 -10.13 -7.56
C LEU A 273 10.97 -9.45 -6.22
N LEU A 274 9.69 -9.49 -5.82
CA LEU A 274 9.23 -8.95 -4.54
C LEU A 274 9.93 -9.65 -3.35
N THR A 275 10.06 -10.98 -3.41
CA THR A 275 10.69 -11.77 -2.34
C THR A 275 12.21 -11.62 -2.35
N GLU A 276 12.86 -11.63 -3.51
CA GLU A 276 14.30 -11.43 -3.66
C GLU A 276 14.73 -10.06 -3.12
N ARG A 277 13.97 -9.02 -3.41
CA ARG A 277 14.25 -7.66 -2.94
C ARG A 277 13.79 -7.40 -1.50
N ALA A 278 13.19 -8.37 -0.83
CA ALA A 278 12.59 -8.21 0.49
C ALA A 278 11.73 -6.92 0.57
N MET A 279 10.85 -6.74 -0.43
CA MET A 279 10.10 -5.50 -0.64
C MET A 279 9.37 -5.01 0.60
N PHE A 280 8.79 -5.93 1.36
CA PHE A 280 8.11 -5.64 2.62
C PHE A 280 8.96 -6.08 3.80
N PRO A 281 9.53 -5.18 4.60
CA PRO A 281 10.23 -5.53 5.84
C PRO A 281 9.31 -6.31 6.78
N LYS A 282 9.82 -7.34 7.45
CA LYS A 282 9.03 -8.17 8.38
C LYS A 282 8.34 -7.34 9.47
N LYS A 283 9.04 -6.37 10.03
CA LYS A 283 8.56 -5.55 11.15
C LYS A 283 7.73 -4.34 10.73
N GLN A 284 7.58 -4.07 9.45
CA GLN A 284 6.72 -3.03 8.89
C GLN A 284 6.86 -1.63 9.54
N TYR A 285 8.08 -1.26 9.95
CA TYR A 285 8.37 0.12 10.34
C TYR A 285 8.45 1.02 9.09
N PRO A 286 7.90 2.25 9.15
CA PRO A 286 8.23 3.27 8.16
C PRO A 286 9.74 3.52 8.11
N THR A 287 10.30 3.65 6.91
CA THR A 287 11.74 3.96 6.76
C THR A 287 11.98 5.46 6.93
N ILE A 288 12.65 5.83 8.02
CA ILE A 288 12.99 7.24 8.30
C ILE A 288 13.92 7.79 7.23
N ASP A 289 14.91 7.02 6.78
CA ASP A 289 15.81 7.43 5.69
C ASP A 289 15.06 7.64 4.38
N GLY A 290 14.08 6.79 4.07
CA GLY A 290 13.23 6.95 2.89
C GLY A 290 12.37 8.21 2.96
N LEU A 291 11.83 8.55 4.13
CA LEU A 291 11.07 9.79 4.34
C LEU A 291 11.98 11.02 4.25
N LYS A 292 13.19 10.96 4.84
CA LYS A 292 14.20 12.01 4.74
C LYS A 292 14.60 12.27 3.28
N PHE A 293 14.78 11.20 2.51
CA PHE A 293 15.10 11.30 1.10
C PHE A 293 13.99 12.01 0.30
N ILE A 294 12.72 11.70 0.60
CA ILE A 294 11.55 12.33 -0.03
C ILE A 294 11.46 13.82 0.35
N LEU A 295 11.79 14.18 1.60
CA LEU A 295 11.76 15.56 2.07
C LEU A 295 12.84 16.44 1.43
N ALA A 296 14.01 15.88 1.11
CA ALA A 296 15.18 16.66 0.65
C ALA A 296 14.86 17.56 -0.57
N PRO A 297 14.33 17.07 -1.69
CA PRO A 297 14.00 17.93 -2.84
C PRO A 297 12.80 18.86 -2.59
N LEU A 298 11.93 18.54 -1.62
CA LEU A 298 10.84 19.42 -1.21
C LEU A 298 11.38 20.60 -0.39
N ALA A 299 12.38 20.38 0.46
CA ALA A 299 13.02 21.38 1.28
C ALA A 299 13.75 22.48 0.49
N GLU A 300 14.15 22.18 -0.74
CA GLU A 300 14.75 23.17 -1.65
C GLU A 300 13.72 24.24 -2.10
N LYS A 301 12.44 23.90 -2.10
CA LYS A 301 11.35 24.72 -2.68
C LYS A 301 10.30 25.16 -1.66
N ASP A 302 10.24 24.54 -0.47
CA ASP A 302 9.23 24.81 0.55
C ASP A 302 9.87 24.93 1.94
N ALA A 303 9.76 26.09 2.54
CA ALA A 303 10.27 26.37 3.89
C ALA A 303 9.69 25.44 4.96
N ARG A 304 8.45 24.96 4.78
CA ARG A 304 7.81 23.99 5.68
C ARG A 304 8.51 22.65 5.62
N ALA A 305 8.86 22.18 4.41
CA ALA A 305 9.61 20.94 4.23
C ALA A 305 11.04 21.07 4.80
N LYS A 306 11.66 22.25 4.71
CA LYS A 306 12.97 22.52 5.30
C LYS A 306 12.96 22.45 6.82
N ALA A 307 11.87 22.86 7.48
CA ALA A 307 11.69 22.82 8.93
C ALA A 307 11.23 21.47 9.47
N ALA A 308 10.61 20.63 8.62
CA ALA A 308 10.02 19.37 9.02
C ALA A 308 11.08 18.26 9.23
N LYS A 309 10.77 17.35 10.16
CA LYS A 309 11.55 16.13 10.41
C LYS A 309 10.75 14.92 9.90
N PRO A 310 11.40 13.83 9.44
CA PRO A 310 10.71 12.61 9.03
C PRO A 310 9.75 12.07 10.10
N GLU A 311 10.12 12.22 11.37
CA GLU A 311 9.35 11.77 12.55
C GLU A 311 8.00 12.50 12.68
N ASP A 312 7.86 13.70 12.12
CA ASP A 312 6.61 14.47 12.16
C ASP A 312 5.49 13.80 11.36
N PHE A 313 5.84 12.87 10.46
CA PHE A 313 4.92 12.21 9.53
C PHE A 313 4.58 10.77 9.92
N VAL A 314 5.03 10.30 11.10
CA VAL A 314 4.81 8.92 11.55
C VAL A 314 4.30 8.87 12.99
N ASP A 315 3.47 7.86 13.27
CA ASP A 315 3.20 7.39 14.64
C ASP A 315 3.61 5.92 14.73
N LEU A 316 4.76 5.69 15.35
CA LEU A 316 5.33 4.36 15.47
C LEU A 316 4.72 3.54 16.62
N SER A 317 3.83 4.10 17.43
CA SER A 317 3.30 3.45 18.64
C SER A 317 2.63 2.11 18.31
N PHE A 318 1.83 2.05 17.26
CA PHE A 318 1.08 0.86 16.86
C PHE A 318 2.00 -0.31 16.43
N ILE A 319 3.00 -0.03 15.60
CA ILE A 319 3.92 -1.07 15.15
C ILE A 319 4.93 -1.45 16.25
N LYS A 320 5.35 -0.50 17.09
CA LYS A 320 6.21 -0.77 18.26
C LYS A 320 5.52 -1.68 19.27
N GLU A 321 4.25 -1.43 19.59
CA GLU A 321 3.46 -2.27 20.50
C GLU A 321 3.44 -3.73 20.00
N LEU A 322 3.19 -3.92 18.71
CA LEU A 322 3.13 -5.24 18.09
C LEU A 322 4.51 -5.92 18.07
N ASP A 323 5.58 -5.19 17.80
CA ASP A 323 6.96 -5.71 17.79
C ASP A 323 7.42 -6.06 19.21
N GLN A 324 7.25 -5.15 20.18
CA GLN A 324 7.67 -5.33 21.57
C GLN A 324 6.92 -6.44 22.29
N SER A 325 5.70 -6.78 21.86
CA SER A 325 4.98 -7.96 22.37
C SER A 325 5.59 -9.29 21.92
N GLY A 326 6.58 -9.26 21.03
CA GLY A 326 7.16 -10.44 20.40
C GLY A 326 6.25 -11.10 19.34
N TYR A 327 5.10 -10.49 19.04
CA TYR A 327 4.13 -11.05 18.10
C TYR A 327 4.75 -11.28 16.73
N ILE A 328 5.46 -10.29 16.18
CA ILE A 328 6.05 -10.36 14.84
C ILE A 328 7.08 -11.46 14.77
N ASP A 329 8.01 -11.51 15.73
CA ASP A 329 9.06 -12.54 15.75
C ASP A 329 8.49 -13.96 15.89
N ASN A 330 7.42 -14.13 16.69
CA ASN A 330 6.74 -15.42 16.85
C ASN A 330 5.97 -15.85 15.59
N LEU A 331 5.49 -14.91 14.79
CA LEU A 331 4.82 -15.20 13.51
C LEU A 331 5.79 -15.88 12.52
N TYR A 332 7.07 -15.46 12.50
CA TYR A 332 8.10 -15.99 11.60
C TYR A 332 8.89 -17.21 12.15
N LYS A 333 8.58 -17.66 13.38
CA LYS A 333 9.15 -18.90 13.95
C LYS A 333 8.33 -20.15 13.61
N ARG A 334 7.12 -19.98 13.12
CA ARG A 334 6.20 -21.05 12.73
C ARG A 334 6.38 -21.42 11.27
#